data_c4e70b22392a3e803833a46312d2bbae
#
_entry.id   c4e70b22392a3e803833a46312d2bbae
#
_cell.length_a   1.000
_cell.length_b   1.000
_cell.length_c   1.000
_cell.angle_alpha   90.00
_cell.angle_beta   90.00
_cell.angle_gamma   90.00
#
_symmetry.space_group_name_H-M   'P 1'
#
loop_
_entity.id
_entity.type
_entity.pdbx_description
1 polymer ?
#
loop_
_entity_poly.entity_id
_entity_poly.type
_entity_poly.pdbx_seq_one_letter_code
_entity_poly.pdbx_strand_id
1 'polypeptide(L)'
;MNRNQRGQLALVPVNARFAIGAHMRIHHLNCISACPLGGALMDGHTHGLRGRLACHCLLVEFESMLVLVDTGYGLRDAADPPARLSRFFLALMSPEFREEMTAIRQIERLGFDARDVRHIVLTHLDFDHAGGLDDFPHAAVHMLASEREAALAQRTLLDRMRYRPQQWSTRGQWRVYSPQGSEWFGFPCVRELAGIPPEILLVPLIGHTLGHAGVAIRHRGEHWLLQAGDAYFYHSEMNIERPYCTPGLRFYQWMMQKDGKARVANQRRLRQLKAQSADAVQIVSSHDTNEFETFAHHAAGMPIDRLAPHSA
;
A
#
# COMPACT_ATOMS: atom_id res chain seq x y z
N MET A 1 28.38 -47.45 7.69
CA MET A 1 27.24 -47.90 6.89
C MET A 1 25.95 -47.42 7.55
N ASN A 2 25.32 -46.40 7.07
CA ASN A 2 23.95 -46.36 6.56
C ASN A 2 23.66 -44.94 6.05
N ARG A 3 23.30 -44.90 4.79
CA ARG A 3 22.85 -43.75 4.01
C ARG A 3 21.37 -43.52 4.24
N ASN A 4 20.93 -42.30 3.96
CA ASN A 4 19.56 -41.84 3.67
C ASN A 4 18.73 -41.38 4.86
N GLN A 5 18.78 -40.09 5.12
CA GLN A 5 17.55 -39.38 5.43
C GLN A 5 17.45 -38.18 4.45
N ARG A 6 16.76 -38.41 3.34
CA ARG A 6 16.24 -37.36 2.48
C ARG A 6 15.03 -36.77 3.22
N GLY A 7 15.15 -35.49 3.61
CA GLY A 7 14.03 -34.71 4.11
C GLY A 7 12.94 -34.63 3.02
N GLN A 8 11.84 -35.30 3.20
CA GLN A 8 10.62 -35.06 2.46
C GLN A 8 10.09 -33.68 2.81
N LEU A 9 10.14 -32.77 1.84
CA LEU A 9 9.35 -31.55 1.85
C LEU A 9 7.87 -31.98 1.80
N ALA A 10 7.18 -31.83 2.92
CA ALA A 10 5.74 -32.00 2.98
C ALA A 10 5.09 -30.94 2.08
N LEU A 11 4.55 -31.38 0.96
CA LEU A 11 3.65 -30.58 0.14
C LEU A 11 2.39 -30.32 0.98
N VAL A 12 2.23 -29.10 1.45
CA VAL A 12 0.98 -28.65 2.05
C VAL A 12 -0.08 -28.70 0.95
N PRO A 13 -1.21 -29.39 1.13
CA PRO A 13 -2.25 -29.45 0.11
C PRO A 13 -2.83 -28.05 -0.15
N VAL A 14 -2.72 -27.59 -1.39
CA VAL A 14 -3.35 -26.39 -1.93
C VAL A 14 -4.83 -26.68 -2.17
N ASN A 15 -5.62 -26.90 -1.12
CA ASN A 15 -7.08 -27.01 -1.25
C ASN A 15 -7.77 -26.74 0.10
N ALA A 16 -7.59 -25.57 0.68
CA ALA A 16 -8.66 -24.97 1.47
C ALA A 16 -9.60 -24.28 0.47
N ARG A 17 -10.70 -24.92 0.11
CA ARG A 17 -11.81 -24.27 -0.61
C ARG A 17 -12.42 -23.25 0.34
N PHE A 18 -12.04 -21.98 0.18
CA PHE A 18 -12.76 -20.90 0.81
C PHE A 18 -14.20 -20.90 0.30
N ALA A 19 -15.17 -20.76 1.18
CA ALA A 19 -16.57 -20.77 0.80
C ALA A 19 -16.86 -19.60 -0.14
N ILE A 20 -17.41 -19.87 -1.32
CA ILE A 20 -17.89 -18.86 -2.27
C ILE A 20 -19.03 -18.13 -1.56
N GLY A 21 -18.81 -16.87 -1.15
CA GLY A 21 -19.83 -16.05 -0.49
C GLY A 21 -19.43 -15.45 0.87
N ALA A 22 -18.22 -15.67 1.37
CA ALA A 22 -17.74 -15.03 2.57
C ALA A 22 -17.65 -13.49 2.35
N HIS A 23 -18.30 -12.71 3.22
CA HIS A 23 -18.29 -11.26 3.15
C HIS A 23 -16.91 -10.74 3.52
N MET A 24 -16.20 -10.18 2.54
CA MET A 24 -14.96 -9.44 2.76
C MET A 24 -15.31 -8.00 3.11
N ARG A 25 -14.80 -7.51 4.24
CA ARG A 25 -14.92 -6.11 4.66
C ARG A 25 -13.58 -5.42 4.55
N ILE A 26 -13.56 -4.22 4.01
CA ILE A 26 -12.35 -3.40 3.86
C ILE A 26 -12.48 -2.21 4.80
N HIS A 27 -11.49 -2.03 5.67
CA HIS A 27 -11.35 -0.87 6.53
C HIS A 27 -10.21 0.01 5.99
N HIS A 28 -10.46 1.30 5.88
CA HIS A 28 -9.51 2.29 5.40
C HIS A 28 -8.82 2.96 6.59
N LEU A 29 -7.50 2.83 6.68
CA LEU A 29 -6.69 3.33 7.78
C LEU A 29 -5.75 4.42 7.28
N ASN A 30 -5.68 5.57 7.95
CA ASN A 30 -4.63 6.55 7.69
C ASN A 30 -3.51 6.36 8.72
N CYS A 31 -2.43 5.71 8.30
CA CYS A 31 -1.35 5.29 9.18
C CYS A 31 -0.22 6.33 9.24
N ILE A 32 -0.54 7.50 9.80
CA ILE A 32 0.31 8.68 10.02
C ILE A 32 0.51 9.50 8.73
N SER A 33 -0.23 10.60 8.62
CA SER A 33 -0.10 11.55 7.50
C SER A 33 1.28 12.22 7.47
N ALA A 34 1.80 12.46 6.27
CA ALA A 34 2.92 13.36 6.05
C ALA A 34 2.42 14.78 5.77
N CYS A 35 3.15 15.78 6.28
CA CYS A 35 2.84 17.21 6.10
C CYS A 35 4.00 17.93 5.41
N PRO A 36 4.24 17.69 4.09
CA PRO A 36 5.37 18.23 3.36
C PRO A 36 5.32 19.75 3.26
N LEU A 37 6.49 20.38 3.23
CA LEU A 37 6.60 21.81 2.88
C LEU A 37 6.11 22.03 1.46
N GLY A 38 5.34 23.12 1.24
CA GLY A 38 4.83 23.52 -0.07
C GLY A 38 3.32 23.76 -0.11
N GLY A 39 2.57 23.43 0.95
CA GLY A 39 1.12 23.69 1.02
C GLY A 39 0.38 23.15 -0.19
N ALA A 40 -0.43 23.99 -0.84
CA ALA A 40 -1.18 23.65 -2.04
C ALA A 40 -0.34 23.18 -3.23
N LEU A 41 0.96 23.48 -3.28
CA LEU A 41 1.84 22.93 -4.31
C LEU A 41 2.03 21.42 -4.14
N MET A 42 1.79 20.89 -2.93
CA MET A 42 1.82 19.46 -2.62
C MET A 42 0.42 18.85 -2.74
N ASP A 43 -0.56 19.31 -1.97
CA ASP A 43 -1.87 18.64 -1.87
C ASP A 43 -3.01 19.29 -2.68
N GLY A 44 -2.74 20.42 -3.32
CA GLY A 44 -3.70 21.11 -4.20
C GLY A 44 -4.72 22.03 -3.50
N HIS A 45 -4.81 22.02 -2.16
CA HIS A 45 -5.89 22.73 -1.44
C HIS A 45 -5.46 23.45 -0.16
N THR A 46 -4.37 23.06 0.48
CA THR A 46 -3.96 23.67 1.75
C THR A 46 -3.43 25.09 1.57
N HIS A 47 -4.01 26.07 2.27
CA HIS A 47 -3.56 27.47 2.24
C HIS A 47 -2.32 27.76 3.11
N GLY A 48 -1.87 26.78 3.91
CA GLY A 48 -0.70 26.92 4.79
C GLY A 48 0.63 26.59 4.12
N LEU A 49 1.72 26.65 4.89
CA LEU A 49 3.07 26.32 4.41
C LEU A 49 3.27 24.81 4.19
N ARG A 50 2.47 23.97 4.83
CA ARG A 50 2.57 22.51 4.73
C ARG A 50 1.30 21.96 4.13
N GLY A 51 1.44 21.10 3.13
CA GLY A 51 0.36 20.27 2.62
C GLY A 51 0.09 19.07 3.52
N ARG A 52 -0.86 18.23 3.13
CA ARG A 52 -1.19 16.99 3.83
C ARG A 52 -1.30 15.84 2.84
N LEU A 53 -0.59 14.75 3.14
CA LEU A 53 -0.65 13.50 2.39
C LEU A 53 -1.09 12.39 3.33
N ALA A 54 -2.03 11.57 2.92
CA ALA A 54 -2.44 10.39 3.67
C ALA A 54 -1.32 9.33 3.66
N CYS A 55 -1.38 8.40 4.59
CA CYS A 55 -0.69 7.13 4.53
C CYS A 55 -1.76 6.03 4.57
N HIS A 56 -2.39 5.80 3.42
CA HIS A 56 -3.59 5.00 3.26
C HIS A 56 -3.28 3.52 3.20
N CYS A 57 -3.48 2.83 4.31
CA CYS A 57 -3.40 1.38 4.43
C CYS A 57 -4.81 0.78 4.43
N LEU A 58 -4.92 -0.51 4.08
CA LEU A 58 -6.19 -1.23 4.12
C LEU A 58 -6.09 -2.42 5.08
N LEU A 59 -7.09 -2.57 5.96
CA LEU A 59 -7.31 -3.80 6.70
C LEU A 59 -8.45 -4.56 6.05
N VAL A 60 -8.17 -5.76 5.58
CA VAL A 60 -9.15 -6.66 4.97
C VAL A 60 -9.53 -7.72 5.97
N GLU A 61 -10.79 -7.71 6.38
CA GLU A 61 -11.41 -8.71 7.24
C GLU A 61 -12.01 -9.80 6.37
N PHE A 62 -11.56 -11.03 6.57
CA PHE A 62 -12.05 -12.20 5.86
C PHE A 62 -12.22 -13.37 6.84
N GLU A 63 -13.47 -13.76 7.13
CA GLU A 63 -13.78 -14.80 8.14
C GLU A 63 -13.10 -14.52 9.49
N SER A 64 -12.15 -15.35 9.89
CA SER A 64 -11.36 -15.22 11.14
C SER A 64 -9.93 -14.72 10.89
N MET A 65 -9.62 -14.20 9.68
CA MET A 65 -8.29 -13.76 9.28
C MET A 65 -8.30 -12.29 8.91
N LEU A 66 -7.25 -11.58 9.32
CA LEU A 66 -6.99 -10.22 8.90
C LEU A 66 -5.80 -10.18 7.94
N VAL A 67 -5.96 -9.45 6.83
CA VAL A 67 -4.89 -9.13 5.88
C VAL A 67 -4.68 -7.62 5.88
N LEU A 68 -3.46 -7.17 6.13
CA LEU A 68 -3.12 -5.75 6.10
C LEU A 68 -2.40 -5.43 4.78
N VAL A 69 -2.85 -4.39 4.08
CA VAL A 69 -2.19 -3.84 2.88
C VAL A 69 -1.43 -2.59 3.27
N ASP A 70 -0.12 -2.65 3.20
CA ASP A 70 0.84 -1.72 3.79
C ASP A 70 0.64 -1.54 5.31
N THR A 71 1.62 -0.99 5.99
CA THR A 71 1.57 -0.82 7.46
C THR A 71 1.67 0.63 7.90
N GLY A 72 2.02 1.53 6.98
CA GLY A 72 2.37 2.88 7.36
C GLY A 72 3.61 2.95 8.23
N TYR A 73 3.72 4.01 9.00
CA TYR A 73 4.68 4.10 10.09
C TYR A 73 4.21 3.28 11.29
N GLY A 74 5.17 2.67 12.01
CA GLY A 74 4.88 1.83 13.17
C GLY A 74 5.06 2.54 14.51
N LEU A 75 4.77 1.80 15.60
CA LEU A 75 4.96 2.26 16.97
C LEU A 75 6.39 2.75 17.24
N ARG A 76 7.39 2.04 16.71
CA ARG A 76 8.80 2.42 16.89
C ARG A 76 9.17 3.70 16.14
N ASP A 77 8.56 3.94 14.97
CA ASP A 77 8.73 5.19 14.23
C ASP A 77 8.09 6.37 14.98
N ALA A 78 6.92 6.15 15.59
CA ALA A 78 6.23 7.17 16.39
C ALA A 78 6.94 7.47 17.71
N ALA A 79 7.52 6.46 18.36
CA ALA A 79 8.19 6.60 19.66
C ALA A 79 9.54 7.33 19.55
N ASP A 80 10.35 7.03 18.52
CA ASP A 80 11.65 7.65 18.29
C ASP A 80 11.93 7.83 16.79
N PRO A 81 11.28 8.82 16.14
CA PRO A 81 11.44 9.04 14.71
C PRO A 81 12.90 9.24 14.26
N PRO A 82 13.77 10.01 14.99
CA PRO A 82 15.15 10.24 14.57
C PRO A 82 16.02 8.97 14.56
N ALA A 83 15.69 7.95 15.35
CA ALA A 83 16.44 6.69 15.36
C ALA A 83 16.21 5.89 14.06
N ARG A 84 15.06 6.09 13.40
CA ARG A 84 14.65 5.29 12.25
C ARG A 84 14.62 6.06 10.93
N LEU A 85 14.44 7.38 10.99
CA LEU A 85 14.28 8.26 9.83
C LEU A 85 15.32 9.38 9.84
N SER A 86 15.71 9.88 8.67
CA SER A 86 16.67 10.97 8.60
C SER A 86 16.07 12.29 9.09
N ARG A 87 16.88 13.09 9.80
CA ARG A 87 16.45 14.43 10.26
C ARG A 87 16.01 15.35 9.12
N PHE A 88 16.66 15.22 7.95
CA PHE A 88 16.28 15.98 6.76
C PHE A 88 14.86 15.61 6.30
N PHE A 89 14.56 14.32 6.22
CA PHE A 89 13.22 13.82 5.89
C PHE A 89 12.18 14.34 6.91
N LEU A 90 12.46 14.19 8.20
CA LEU A 90 11.57 14.63 9.27
C LEU A 90 11.27 16.13 9.19
N ALA A 91 12.27 16.96 8.88
CA ALA A 91 12.09 18.40 8.72
C ALA A 91 11.27 18.77 7.47
N LEU A 92 11.50 18.05 6.34
CA LEU A 92 10.83 18.30 5.07
C LEU A 92 9.37 17.82 5.08
N MET A 93 9.14 16.58 5.49
CA MET A 93 7.85 15.91 5.41
C MET A 93 7.00 16.04 6.67
N SER A 94 7.63 16.30 7.82
CA SER A 94 6.96 16.52 9.12
C SER A 94 5.78 15.55 9.37
N PRO A 95 5.99 14.24 9.42
CA PRO A 95 4.89 13.31 9.66
C PRO A 95 4.23 13.58 11.03
N GLU A 96 2.91 13.42 11.09
CA GLU A 96 2.13 13.59 12.31
C GLU A 96 2.25 12.36 13.22
N PHE A 97 3.43 12.14 13.78
CA PHE A 97 3.67 10.97 14.65
C PHE A 97 2.79 11.00 15.89
N ARG A 98 1.70 10.26 15.81
CA ARG A 98 0.78 9.98 16.90
C ARG A 98 0.59 8.48 16.99
N GLU A 99 0.85 7.88 18.15
CA GLU A 99 0.78 6.44 18.36
C GLU A 99 -0.57 5.87 17.96
N GLU A 100 -1.65 6.58 18.28
CA GLU A 100 -3.02 6.20 17.94
C GLU A 100 -3.31 6.15 16.44
N MET A 101 -2.45 6.74 15.61
CA MET A 101 -2.56 6.69 14.14
C MET A 101 -1.82 5.50 13.52
N THR A 102 -1.04 4.74 14.28
CA THR A 102 -0.42 3.52 13.77
C THR A 102 -1.45 2.46 13.39
N ALA A 103 -1.13 1.60 12.41
CA ALA A 103 -2.04 0.54 11.97
C ALA A 103 -2.50 -0.34 13.13
N ILE A 104 -1.57 -0.76 14.00
CA ILE A 104 -1.87 -1.62 15.14
C ILE A 104 -2.90 -0.97 16.09
N ARG A 105 -2.76 0.31 16.43
CA ARG A 105 -3.70 1.00 17.32
C ARG A 105 -5.07 1.21 16.68
N GLN A 106 -5.10 1.43 15.37
CA GLN A 106 -6.38 1.52 14.64
C GLN A 106 -7.08 0.17 14.58
N ILE A 107 -6.37 -0.93 14.37
CA ILE A 107 -6.89 -2.31 14.39
C ILE A 107 -7.47 -2.64 15.77
N GLU A 108 -6.75 -2.32 16.86
CA GLU A 108 -7.25 -2.50 18.23
C GLU A 108 -8.52 -1.69 18.50
N ARG A 109 -8.61 -0.45 18.02
CA ARG A 109 -9.83 0.39 18.15
C ARG A 109 -11.02 -0.15 17.35
N LEU A 110 -10.79 -0.87 16.27
CA LEU A 110 -11.84 -1.57 15.54
C LEU A 110 -12.33 -2.83 16.27
N GLY A 111 -11.70 -3.19 17.41
CA GLY A 111 -12.07 -4.34 18.24
C GLY A 111 -11.39 -5.65 17.82
N PHE A 112 -10.37 -5.60 16.96
CA PHE A 112 -9.61 -6.77 16.54
C PHE A 112 -8.35 -6.96 17.38
N ASP A 113 -7.90 -8.20 17.49
CA ASP A 113 -6.57 -8.51 18.01
C ASP A 113 -5.53 -8.35 16.90
N ALA A 114 -4.49 -7.56 17.13
CA ALA A 114 -3.41 -7.38 16.17
C ALA A 114 -2.72 -8.71 15.79
N ARG A 115 -2.79 -9.74 16.65
CA ARG A 115 -2.28 -11.09 16.37
C ARG A 115 -3.06 -11.84 15.29
N ASP A 116 -4.28 -11.38 14.97
CA ASP A 116 -5.10 -11.96 13.89
C ASP A 116 -4.69 -11.43 12.51
N VAL A 117 -3.82 -10.42 12.45
CA VAL A 117 -3.15 -10.02 11.21
C VAL A 117 -2.13 -11.11 10.85
N ARG A 118 -2.57 -12.05 10.04
CA ARG A 118 -1.75 -13.20 9.62
C ARG A 118 -0.90 -12.92 8.39
N HIS A 119 -1.32 -11.97 7.58
CA HIS A 119 -0.67 -11.60 6.34
C HIS A 119 -0.59 -10.09 6.18
N ILE A 120 0.56 -9.61 5.67
CA ILE A 120 0.76 -8.23 5.25
C ILE A 120 1.15 -8.27 3.78
N VAL A 121 0.43 -7.52 2.94
CA VAL A 121 0.76 -7.38 1.52
C VAL A 121 1.33 -5.99 1.33
N LEU A 122 2.61 -5.91 1.00
CA LEU A 122 3.28 -4.63 0.76
C LEU A 122 3.20 -4.24 -0.71
N THR A 123 2.83 -3.00 -0.95
CA THR A 123 2.98 -2.39 -2.28
C THR A 123 4.45 -2.22 -2.62
N HIS A 124 5.26 -1.78 -1.66
CA HIS A 124 6.71 -1.65 -1.75
C HIS A 124 7.34 -1.46 -0.35
N LEU A 125 8.67 -1.30 -0.28
CA LEU A 125 9.42 -1.25 1.00
C LEU A 125 9.89 0.16 1.41
N ASP A 126 9.25 1.22 0.92
CA ASP A 126 9.52 2.55 1.45
C ASP A 126 9.10 2.63 2.92
N PHE A 127 9.78 3.47 3.65
CA PHE A 127 9.68 3.54 5.11
C PHE A 127 8.27 3.88 5.64
N ASP A 128 7.47 4.57 4.85
CA ASP A 128 6.08 4.95 5.16
C ASP A 128 5.05 3.89 4.71
N HIS A 129 5.50 2.79 4.11
CA HIS A 129 4.68 1.60 3.81
C HIS A 129 5.07 0.41 4.68
N ALA A 130 6.34 0.31 5.07
CA ALA A 130 6.90 -0.83 5.80
C ALA A 130 7.24 -0.53 7.26
N GLY A 131 7.02 0.70 7.75
CA GLY A 131 7.44 1.16 9.08
C GLY A 131 6.83 0.38 10.23
N GLY A 132 5.56 -0.04 10.08
CA GLY A 132 4.83 -0.81 11.09
C GLY A 132 5.03 -2.32 11.02
N LEU A 133 5.93 -2.85 10.20
CA LEU A 133 6.16 -4.29 10.10
C LEU A 133 6.53 -4.92 11.45
N ASP A 134 7.30 -4.23 12.29
CA ASP A 134 7.71 -4.73 13.61
C ASP A 134 6.53 -4.90 14.57
N ASP A 135 5.42 -4.20 14.34
CA ASP A 135 4.22 -4.26 15.19
C ASP A 135 3.44 -5.58 14.98
N PHE A 136 3.72 -6.30 13.87
CA PHE A 136 3.06 -7.55 13.50
C PHE A 136 4.08 -8.69 13.29
N PRO A 137 4.81 -9.12 14.32
CA PRO A 137 5.95 -10.04 14.17
C PRO A 137 5.56 -11.43 13.66
N HIS A 138 4.30 -11.83 13.80
CA HIS A 138 3.80 -13.15 13.40
C HIS A 138 3.24 -13.19 11.97
N ALA A 139 3.02 -12.03 11.34
CA ALA A 139 2.46 -11.96 10.00
C ALA A 139 3.46 -12.38 8.91
N ALA A 140 3.00 -13.15 7.93
CA ALA A 140 3.75 -13.39 6.71
C ALA A 140 3.68 -12.15 5.80
N VAL A 141 4.82 -11.70 5.27
CA VAL A 141 4.91 -10.49 4.43
C VAL A 141 5.06 -10.86 2.97
N HIS A 142 4.14 -10.37 2.15
CA HIS A 142 4.03 -10.65 0.72
C HIS A 142 4.44 -9.44 -0.11
N MET A 143 5.28 -9.63 -1.13
CA MET A 143 5.71 -8.59 -2.06
C MET A 143 6.33 -9.18 -3.33
N LEU A 144 6.63 -8.35 -4.32
CA LEU A 144 7.43 -8.77 -5.47
C LEU A 144 8.90 -9.02 -5.07
N ALA A 145 9.51 -10.05 -5.66
CA ALA A 145 10.90 -10.40 -5.40
C ALA A 145 11.86 -9.26 -5.76
N SER A 146 11.59 -8.56 -6.86
CA SER A 146 12.37 -7.40 -7.31
C SER A 146 12.40 -6.26 -6.31
N GLU A 147 11.32 -6.09 -5.51
CA GLU A 147 11.30 -5.08 -4.44
C GLU A 147 12.28 -5.44 -3.33
N ARG A 148 12.18 -6.67 -2.83
CA ARG A 148 13.09 -7.15 -1.79
C ARG A 148 14.55 -7.13 -2.25
N GLU A 149 14.82 -7.52 -3.50
CA GLU A 149 16.18 -7.49 -4.07
C GLU A 149 16.72 -6.06 -4.15
N ALA A 150 15.92 -5.08 -4.61
CA ALA A 150 16.30 -3.68 -4.67
C ALA A 150 16.58 -3.11 -3.27
N ALA A 151 15.71 -3.41 -2.31
CA ALA A 151 15.82 -2.95 -0.93
C ALA A 151 17.03 -3.52 -0.20
N LEU A 152 17.40 -4.77 -0.46
CA LEU A 152 18.63 -5.38 0.08
C LEU A 152 19.90 -4.85 -0.59
N ALA A 153 19.84 -4.61 -1.89
CA ALA A 153 21.02 -4.17 -2.65
C ALA A 153 21.40 -2.70 -2.41
N GLN A 154 20.44 -1.82 -2.17
CA GLN A 154 20.62 -0.37 -1.89
C GLN A 154 21.69 0.29 -2.77
N ARG A 155 21.60 0.08 -4.08
CA ARG A 155 22.66 0.43 -5.05
C ARG A 155 22.89 1.93 -5.21
N THR A 156 21.88 2.75 -4.94
CA THR A 156 21.95 4.19 -5.12
C THR A 156 21.78 4.93 -3.78
N LEU A 157 22.15 6.22 -3.76
CA LEU A 157 21.90 7.06 -2.58
C LEU A 157 20.40 7.13 -2.28
N LEU A 158 19.56 7.23 -3.31
CA LEU A 158 18.11 7.25 -3.16
C LEU A 158 17.61 5.95 -2.50
N ASP A 159 18.13 4.78 -2.88
CA ASP A 159 17.76 3.51 -2.25
C ASP A 159 18.10 3.51 -0.76
N ARG A 160 19.27 4.04 -0.38
CA ARG A 160 19.68 4.15 1.04
C ARG A 160 18.86 5.17 1.82
N MET A 161 18.28 6.15 1.14
CA MET A 161 17.40 7.13 1.78
C MET A 161 15.98 6.60 2.00
N ARG A 162 15.47 5.79 1.08
CA ARG A 162 14.10 5.26 1.11
C ARG A 162 13.94 3.96 1.89
N TYR A 163 14.85 3.00 1.66
CA TYR A 163 14.81 1.70 2.34
C TYR A 163 15.46 1.77 3.71
N ARG A 164 14.75 1.33 4.73
CA ARG A 164 15.19 1.36 6.13
C ARG A 164 15.27 -0.06 6.69
N PRO A 165 16.40 -0.77 6.53
CA PRO A 165 16.56 -2.15 7.00
C PRO A 165 16.19 -2.36 8.47
N GLN A 166 16.39 -1.38 9.33
CA GLN A 166 16.00 -1.45 10.74
C GLN A 166 14.49 -1.59 10.97
N GLN A 167 13.64 -1.37 9.95
CA GLN A 167 12.19 -1.58 10.01
C GLN A 167 11.82 -3.04 9.71
N TRP A 168 12.69 -3.81 9.04
CA TRP A 168 12.33 -5.12 8.52
C TRP A 168 13.45 -6.18 8.48
N SER A 169 14.71 -5.84 8.84
CA SER A 169 15.86 -6.76 8.74
C SER A 169 15.77 -7.99 9.65
N THR A 170 15.03 -7.91 10.75
CA THR A 170 14.88 -9.00 11.72
C THR A 170 13.76 -9.99 11.35
N ARG A 171 13.01 -9.73 10.28
CA ARG A 171 11.87 -10.58 9.90
C ARG A 171 12.31 -11.79 9.10
N GLY A 172 11.72 -12.95 9.43
CA GLY A 172 11.97 -14.22 8.75
C GLY A 172 10.88 -14.71 7.80
N GLN A 173 9.66 -14.15 7.89
CA GLN A 173 8.49 -14.69 7.17
C GLN A 173 8.18 -13.91 5.88
N TRP A 174 9.09 -13.97 4.92
CA TRP A 174 8.93 -13.35 3.61
C TRP A 174 8.31 -14.31 2.59
N ARG A 175 7.29 -13.83 1.87
CA ARG A 175 6.69 -14.47 0.70
C ARG A 175 6.92 -13.58 -0.51
N VAL A 176 7.90 -13.90 -1.31
CA VAL A 176 8.29 -13.11 -2.48
C VAL A 176 7.80 -13.77 -3.75
N TYR A 177 7.35 -12.96 -4.70
CA TYR A 177 6.72 -13.42 -5.94
C TYR A 177 7.45 -12.86 -7.15
N SER A 178 7.67 -13.70 -8.15
CA SER A 178 8.00 -13.24 -9.49
C SER A 178 6.75 -12.67 -10.17
N PRO A 179 6.89 -11.71 -11.10
CA PRO A 179 5.77 -11.14 -11.83
C PRO A 179 5.21 -12.15 -12.84
N GLN A 180 4.56 -13.20 -12.35
CA GLN A 180 3.96 -14.29 -13.13
C GLN A 180 2.55 -14.57 -12.60
N GLY A 181 1.60 -14.81 -13.49
CA GLY A 181 0.21 -15.09 -13.15
C GLY A 181 -0.72 -14.87 -14.33
N SER A 182 -2.02 -14.87 -14.06
CA SER A 182 -3.04 -14.60 -15.07
C SER A 182 -3.22 -13.10 -15.30
N GLU A 183 -3.78 -12.73 -16.44
CA GLU A 183 -4.15 -11.35 -16.72
C GLU A 183 -5.35 -10.92 -15.86
N TRP A 184 -5.35 -9.68 -15.38
CA TRP A 184 -6.43 -9.04 -14.65
C TRP A 184 -6.69 -7.64 -15.23
N PHE A 185 -7.84 -7.42 -15.85
CA PHE A 185 -8.24 -6.14 -16.47
C PHE A 185 -7.13 -5.51 -17.34
N GLY A 186 -6.49 -6.30 -18.19
CA GLY A 186 -5.38 -5.85 -19.05
C GLY A 186 -4.04 -5.68 -18.36
N PHE A 187 -3.90 -5.98 -17.06
CA PHE A 187 -2.61 -6.00 -16.36
C PHE A 187 -2.00 -7.40 -16.43
N PRO A 188 -0.87 -7.59 -17.10
CA PRO A 188 -0.14 -8.86 -17.08
C PRO A 188 0.57 -9.04 -15.73
N CYS A 189 1.00 -10.28 -15.48
CA CYS A 189 1.83 -10.61 -14.32
C CYS A 189 1.13 -10.39 -12.97
N VAL A 190 -0.19 -10.54 -12.89
CA VAL A 190 -0.95 -10.57 -11.64
C VAL A 190 -0.70 -11.89 -10.94
N ARG A 191 -0.47 -11.86 -9.63
CA ARG A 191 -0.14 -13.04 -8.83
C ARG A 191 -1.15 -13.25 -7.70
N GLU A 192 -1.70 -14.46 -7.61
CA GLU A 192 -2.41 -14.93 -6.42
C GLU A 192 -1.42 -15.19 -5.28
N LEU A 193 -1.79 -14.85 -4.05
CA LEU A 193 -0.91 -14.87 -2.90
C LEU A 193 -1.12 -16.14 -2.06
N ALA A 194 -0.04 -16.83 -1.72
CA ALA A 194 -0.10 -18.10 -1.01
C ALA A 194 -0.63 -17.94 0.43
N GLY A 195 -1.72 -18.61 0.75
CA GLY A 195 -2.38 -18.57 2.06
C GLY A 195 -3.32 -17.38 2.26
N ILE A 196 -3.53 -16.58 1.22
CA ILE A 196 -4.48 -15.47 1.18
C ILE A 196 -5.63 -15.84 0.22
N PRO A 197 -6.87 -15.39 0.45
CA PRO A 197 -7.97 -15.64 -0.46
C PRO A 197 -7.67 -15.19 -1.90
N PRO A 198 -8.17 -15.93 -2.92
CA PRO A 198 -7.92 -15.59 -4.32
C PRO A 198 -8.57 -14.28 -4.76
N GLU A 199 -9.37 -13.69 -3.91
CA GLU A 199 -9.95 -12.37 -4.06
C GLU A 199 -8.93 -11.23 -3.82
N ILE A 200 -7.73 -11.53 -3.34
CA ILE A 200 -6.65 -10.55 -3.12
C ILE A 200 -5.49 -10.88 -4.05
N LEU A 201 -5.20 -9.96 -4.96
CA LEU A 201 -4.17 -10.12 -5.99
C LEU A 201 -3.07 -9.07 -5.84
N LEU A 202 -1.83 -9.44 -6.16
CA LEU A 202 -0.71 -8.51 -6.26
C LEU A 202 -0.50 -8.12 -7.72
N VAL A 203 -0.70 -6.85 -8.06
CA VAL A 203 -0.66 -6.30 -9.42
C VAL A 203 0.63 -5.52 -9.62
N PRO A 204 1.60 -5.98 -10.42
CA PRO A 204 2.84 -5.25 -10.67
C PRO A 204 2.59 -3.88 -11.29
N LEU A 205 3.00 -2.81 -10.60
CA LEU A 205 2.93 -1.41 -11.04
C LEU A 205 4.31 -0.75 -10.95
N ILE A 206 5.31 -1.41 -11.53
CA ILE A 206 6.71 -1.02 -11.47
C ILE A 206 6.89 0.43 -11.97
N GLY A 207 7.78 1.17 -11.31
CA GLY A 207 8.14 2.54 -11.74
C GLY A 207 8.54 3.44 -10.59
N HIS A 208 7.75 3.57 -9.56
CA HIS A 208 8.12 4.25 -8.32
C HIS A 208 9.31 3.53 -7.67
N THR A 209 9.17 2.23 -7.44
CA THR A 209 10.30 1.33 -7.17
C THR A 209 10.39 0.24 -8.26
N LEU A 210 11.47 -0.58 -8.22
CA LEU A 210 11.68 -1.66 -9.18
C LEU A 210 10.77 -2.88 -8.95
N GLY A 211 10.13 -2.94 -7.81
CA GLY A 211 9.19 -4.01 -7.45
C GLY A 211 7.87 -3.48 -6.90
N HIS A 212 7.55 -2.21 -7.16
CA HIS A 212 6.27 -1.63 -6.76
C HIS A 212 5.10 -2.39 -7.36
N ALA A 213 4.07 -2.63 -6.55
CA ALA A 213 2.84 -3.30 -6.93
C ALA A 213 1.62 -2.58 -6.35
N GLY A 214 0.47 -2.75 -6.97
CA GLY A 214 -0.83 -2.51 -6.35
C GLY A 214 -1.40 -3.79 -5.77
N VAL A 215 -2.41 -3.65 -4.93
CA VAL A 215 -3.16 -4.77 -4.35
C VAL A 215 -4.62 -4.65 -4.75
N ALA A 216 -5.09 -5.59 -5.57
CA ALA A 216 -6.49 -5.66 -5.97
C ALA A 216 -7.26 -6.58 -5.03
N ILE A 217 -8.39 -6.10 -4.51
CA ILE A 217 -9.23 -6.80 -3.55
C ILE A 217 -10.64 -6.89 -4.15
N ARG A 218 -11.13 -8.11 -4.37
CA ARG A 218 -12.51 -8.34 -4.81
C ARG A 218 -13.45 -8.28 -3.60
N HIS A 219 -14.39 -7.36 -3.65
CA HIS A 219 -15.40 -7.22 -2.61
C HIS A 219 -16.79 -7.05 -3.25
N ARG A 220 -17.85 -7.47 -2.58
CA ARG A 220 -19.23 -7.33 -3.04
C ARG A 220 -19.46 -7.86 -4.48
N GLY A 221 -19.36 -9.17 -4.66
CA GLY A 221 -19.56 -9.81 -5.98
C GLY A 221 -18.37 -9.60 -6.90
N GLU A 222 -18.58 -8.98 -8.05
CA GLU A 222 -17.53 -8.79 -9.07
C GLU A 222 -16.82 -7.41 -8.97
N HIS A 223 -17.08 -6.64 -7.90
CA HIS A 223 -16.46 -5.33 -7.73
C HIS A 223 -15.09 -5.46 -7.07
N TRP A 224 -14.14 -4.68 -7.55
CA TRP A 224 -12.76 -4.65 -7.08
C TRP A 224 -12.39 -3.28 -6.52
N LEU A 225 -11.56 -3.27 -5.48
CA LEU A 225 -10.80 -2.12 -5.04
C LEU A 225 -9.33 -2.37 -5.35
N LEU A 226 -8.70 -1.49 -6.12
CA LEU A 226 -7.26 -1.50 -6.38
C LEU A 226 -6.58 -0.42 -5.50
N GLN A 227 -5.88 -0.84 -4.46
CA GLN A 227 -4.90 0.01 -3.79
C GLN A 227 -3.67 0.10 -4.70
N ALA A 228 -3.50 1.24 -5.37
CA ALA A 228 -2.45 1.42 -6.37
C ALA A 228 -1.09 1.81 -5.78
N GLY A 229 -0.98 1.93 -4.45
CA GLY A 229 0.25 2.37 -3.80
C GLY A 229 0.69 3.74 -4.29
N ASP A 230 1.97 3.85 -4.64
CA ASP A 230 2.64 5.05 -5.15
C ASP A 230 2.74 5.10 -6.68
N ALA A 231 1.87 4.37 -7.38
CA ALA A 231 1.78 4.48 -8.84
C ALA A 231 1.33 5.88 -9.28
N TYR A 232 0.57 6.58 -8.45
CA TYR A 232 0.22 7.99 -8.53
C TYR A 232 -0.01 8.56 -7.13
N PHE A 233 -0.08 9.91 -7.00
CA PHE A 233 -0.16 10.59 -5.70
C PHE A 233 -1.35 11.53 -5.58
N TYR A 234 -1.99 11.88 -6.69
CA TYR A 234 -3.06 12.87 -6.74
C TYR A 234 -4.22 12.37 -7.59
N HIS A 235 -5.42 12.37 -7.05
CA HIS A 235 -6.62 11.81 -7.69
C HIS A 235 -6.85 12.30 -9.12
N SER A 236 -6.51 13.56 -9.42
CA SER A 236 -6.70 14.11 -10.78
C SER A 236 -5.69 13.57 -11.80
N GLU A 237 -4.64 12.86 -11.38
CA GLU A 237 -3.77 12.11 -12.30
C GLU A 237 -4.54 10.96 -12.98
N MET A 238 -5.63 10.51 -12.37
CA MET A 238 -6.50 9.46 -12.92
C MET A 238 -7.61 9.99 -13.83
N ASN A 239 -7.65 11.30 -14.12
CA ASN A 239 -8.53 11.84 -15.15
C ASN A 239 -7.99 11.47 -16.53
N ILE A 240 -8.85 10.88 -17.39
CA ILE A 240 -8.43 10.39 -18.71
C ILE A 240 -8.23 11.53 -19.71
N GLU A 241 -9.08 12.56 -19.65
CA GLU A 241 -9.07 13.67 -20.60
C GLU A 241 -7.98 14.70 -20.27
N ARG A 242 -7.88 15.06 -18.99
CA ARG A 242 -6.98 16.10 -18.49
C ARG A 242 -6.27 15.64 -17.22
N PRO A 243 -5.33 14.69 -17.33
CA PRO A 243 -4.58 14.23 -16.18
C PRO A 243 -3.74 15.38 -15.61
N TYR A 244 -3.92 15.64 -14.33
CA TYR A 244 -3.23 16.72 -13.63
C TYR A 244 -2.61 16.20 -12.33
N CYS A 245 -1.40 16.63 -12.05
CA CYS A 245 -0.70 16.46 -10.78
C CYS A 245 -0.21 17.82 -10.30
N THR A 246 -0.29 18.07 -9.01
CA THR A 246 0.24 19.29 -8.41
C THR A 246 1.75 19.44 -8.71
N PRO A 247 2.28 20.67 -8.84
CA PRO A 247 3.69 20.86 -9.21
C PRO A 247 4.67 20.17 -8.24
N GLY A 248 4.40 20.25 -6.93
CA GLY A 248 5.24 19.63 -5.91
C GLY A 248 5.24 18.10 -5.98
N LEU A 249 4.06 17.48 -6.08
CA LEU A 249 3.97 16.02 -6.23
C LEU A 249 4.53 15.53 -7.55
N ARG A 250 4.37 16.29 -8.63
CA ARG A 250 4.99 15.95 -9.92
C ARG A 250 6.51 15.94 -9.84
N PHE A 251 7.10 16.94 -9.14
CA PHE A 251 8.53 16.98 -8.88
C PHE A 251 8.97 15.82 -7.97
N TYR A 252 8.22 15.57 -6.89
CA TYR A 252 8.48 14.45 -5.96
C TYR A 252 8.48 13.11 -6.68
N GLN A 253 7.44 12.81 -7.48
CA GLN A 253 7.37 11.58 -8.28
C GLN A 253 8.56 11.44 -9.23
N TRP A 254 8.93 12.53 -9.91
CA TRP A 254 10.10 12.53 -10.81
C TRP A 254 11.39 12.23 -10.05
N MET A 255 11.57 12.80 -8.88
CA MET A 255 12.76 12.59 -8.05
C MET A 255 12.83 11.15 -7.49
N MET A 256 11.69 10.61 -7.05
CA MET A 256 11.62 9.32 -6.35
C MET A 256 11.53 8.11 -7.29
N GLN A 257 11.16 8.28 -8.55
CA GLN A 257 10.97 7.16 -9.47
C GLN A 257 12.28 6.41 -9.78
N LYS A 258 12.19 5.09 -9.88
CA LYS A 258 13.29 4.21 -10.31
C LYS A 258 13.24 3.91 -11.80
N ASP A 259 12.03 3.85 -12.38
CA ASP A 259 11.79 3.71 -13.82
C ASP A 259 10.64 4.63 -14.24
N GLY A 260 11.02 5.80 -14.78
CA GLY A 260 10.03 6.79 -15.20
C GLY A 260 9.19 6.36 -16.41
N LYS A 261 9.72 5.51 -17.31
CA LYS A 261 8.97 5.01 -18.47
C LYS A 261 7.89 4.03 -17.99
N ALA A 262 8.25 3.09 -17.13
CA ALA A 262 7.33 2.13 -16.56
C ALA A 262 6.24 2.83 -15.72
N ARG A 263 6.62 3.81 -14.87
CA ARG A 263 5.65 4.59 -14.09
C ARG A 263 4.61 5.28 -14.97
N VAL A 264 5.04 6.01 -15.97
CA VAL A 264 4.12 6.72 -16.89
C VAL A 264 3.24 5.74 -17.68
N ALA A 265 3.79 4.60 -18.12
CA ALA A 265 3.03 3.55 -18.78
C ALA A 265 1.93 2.97 -17.85
N ASN A 266 2.27 2.67 -16.60
CA ASN A 266 1.31 2.17 -15.60
C ASN A 266 0.25 3.20 -15.25
N GLN A 267 0.59 4.49 -15.11
CA GLN A 267 -0.41 5.55 -14.92
C GLN A 267 -1.39 5.65 -16.09
N ARG A 268 -0.94 5.48 -17.34
CA ARG A 268 -1.82 5.44 -18.52
C ARG A 268 -2.78 4.24 -18.45
N ARG A 269 -2.27 3.07 -18.08
CA ARG A 269 -3.08 1.85 -17.94
C ARG A 269 -4.11 1.97 -16.80
N LEU A 270 -3.74 2.57 -15.67
CA LEU A 270 -4.66 2.84 -14.56
C LEU A 270 -5.79 3.80 -14.98
N ARG A 271 -5.48 4.86 -15.76
CA ARG A 271 -6.50 5.75 -16.32
C ARG A 271 -7.44 5.00 -17.28
N GLN A 272 -6.90 4.15 -18.14
CA GLN A 272 -7.70 3.31 -19.05
C GLN A 272 -8.60 2.35 -18.25
N LEU A 273 -8.08 1.69 -17.23
CA LEU A 273 -8.85 0.83 -16.33
C LEU A 273 -10.01 1.61 -15.70
N LYS A 274 -9.74 2.78 -15.12
CA LYS A 274 -10.75 3.64 -14.52
C LYS A 274 -11.83 4.04 -15.51
N ALA A 275 -11.47 4.37 -16.77
CA ALA A 275 -12.41 4.79 -17.80
C ALA A 275 -13.26 3.64 -18.35
N GLN A 276 -12.67 2.45 -18.48
CA GLN A 276 -13.33 1.29 -19.13
C GLN A 276 -14.10 0.41 -18.14
N SER A 277 -13.74 0.46 -16.85
CA SER A 277 -14.26 -0.46 -15.83
C SER A 277 -14.63 0.24 -14.52
N ALA A 278 -15.07 1.51 -14.58
CA ALA A 278 -15.43 2.30 -13.39
C ALA A 278 -16.47 1.62 -12.50
N ASP A 279 -17.42 0.91 -13.11
CA ASP A 279 -18.46 0.18 -12.40
C ASP A 279 -17.94 -1.11 -11.72
N ALA A 280 -16.80 -1.65 -12.20
CA ALA A 280 -16.24 -2.89 -11.70
C ALA A 280 -14.99 -2.67 -10.84
N VAL A 281 -14.21 -1.61 -11.07
CA VAL A 281 -12.94 -1.37 -10.39
C VAL A 281 -12.83 0.06 -9.87
N GLN A 282 -12.74 0.19 -8.56
CA GLN A 282 -12.39 1.44 -7.89
C GLN A 282 -10.87 1.46 -7.67
N ILE A 283 -10.24 2.63 -7.82
CA ILE A 283 -8.79 2.79 -7.68
C ILE A 283 -8.50 3.87 -6.64
N VAL A 284 -7.58 3.59 -5.73
CA VAL A 284 -7.10 4.55 -4.72
C VAL A 284 -5.57 4.53 -4.66
N SER A 285 -4.97 5.68 -4.34
CA SER A 285 -3.54 5.79 -4.03
C SER A 285 -3.28 5.79 -2.54
N SER A 286 -2.01 5.65 -2.15
CA SER A 286 -1.62 5.70 -0.74
C SER A 286 -1.59 7.11 -0.17
N HIS A 287 -1.50 8.15 -0.99
CA HIS A 287 -1.18 9.49 -0.49
C HIS A 287 -2.25 10.57 -0.75
N ASP A 288 -3.27 10.27 -1.56
CA ASP A 288 -4.35 11.24 -1.82
C ASP A 288 -5.33 11.31 -0.66
N THR A 289 -5.45 12.48 -0.03
CA THR A 289 -6.35 12.69 1.11
C THR A 289 -7.82 12.68 0.69
N ASN A 290 -8.16 13.17 -0.52
CA ASN A 290 -9.54 13.19 -1.00
C ASN A 290 -10.05 11.76 -1.27
N GLU A 291 -9.21 10.92 -1.87
CA GLU A 291 -9.54 9.50 -2.06
C GLU A 291 -9.70 8.80 -0.71
N PHE A 292 -8.74 8.99 0.21
CA PHE A 292 -8.83 8.41 1.56
C PHE A 292 -10.13 8.82 2.26
N GLU A 293 -10.45 10.10 2.34
CA GLU A 293 -11.65 10.61 3.01
C GLU A 293 -12.94 10.04 2.37
N THR A 294 -13.00 10.03 1.04
CA THR A 294 -14.13 9.47 0.31
C THR A 294 -14.38 8.02 0.70
N PHE A 295 -13.35 7.18 0.69
CA PHE A 295 -13.50 5.75 0.98
C PHE A 295 -13.68 5.45 2.47
N ALA A 296 -13.04 6.19 3.37
CA ALA A 296 -13.20 6.05 4.81
C ALA A 296 -14.63 6.40 5.26
N HIS A 297 -15.25 7.45 4.69
CA HIS A 297 -16.64 7.81 4.97
C HIS A 297 -17.64 6.77 4.45
N HIS A 298 -17.41 6.21 3.27
CA HIS A 298 -18.24 5.13 2.74
C HIS A 298 -18.22 3.87 3.61
N ALA A 299 -17.04 3.50 4.11
CA ALA A 299 -16.88 2.35 5.00
C ALA A 299 -17.62 2.54 6.34
N ALA A 300 -17.72 3.79 6.82
CA ALA A 300 -18.46 4.14 8.04
C ALA A 300 -19.98 4.21 7.86
N GLY A 301 -20.51 3.95 6.64
CA GLY A 301 -21.97 3.98 6.37
C GLY A 301 -22.58 5.37 6.30
N MET A 302 -21.78 6.43 6.11
CA MET A 302 -22.30 7.80 5.95
C MET A 302 -22.73 8.05 4.49
N PRO A 303 -23.92 8.68 4.26
CA PRO A 303 -24.38 9.03 2.91
C PRO A 303 -23.46 10.06 2.23
N ILE A 304 -23.26 9.90 0.93
CA ILE A 304 -22.42 10.74 0.06
C ILE A 304 -22.86 12.22 -0.02
N ASP A 305 -24.11 12.51 0.33
CA ASP A 305 -24.75 13.83 0.11
C ASP A 305 -24.20 15.01 0.92
N ARG A 306 -23.12 14.81 1.70
CA ARG A 306 -22.47 15.89 2.49
C ARG A 306 -21.10 16.35 1.98
N LEU A 307 -20.64 15.83 0.85
CA LEU A 307 -19.42 16.30 0.20
C LEU A 307 -19.77 17.31 -0.91
N ALA A 308 -20.46 18.39 -0.56
CA ALA A 308 -20.45 19.56 -1.42
C ALA A 308 -19.04 20.18 -1.41
N PRO A 309 -18.46 20.52 -2.58
CA PRO A 309 -17.20 21.21 -2.61
C PRO A 309 -17.34 22.51 -1.85
N HIS A 310 -16.46 22.76 -0.89
CA HIS A 310 -16.32 24.08 -0.28
C HIS A 310 -15.98 25.06 -1.41
N SER A 311 -17.03 25.72 -1.92
CA SER A 311 -16.92 26.86 -2.80
C SER A 311 -16.44 28.05 -2.00
N ALA A 312 -15.39 28.65 -2.51
CA ALA A 312 -14.75 29.96 -2.35
C ALA A 312 -13.35 29.92 -1.79
#